data_b96be0e992edc46feda46254ac76a7c4
#
_entry.id   b96be0e992edc46feda46254ac76a7c4
#
_cell.length_a   1.000
_cell.length_b   1.000
_cell.length_c   1.000
_cell.angle_alpha   90.00
_cell.angle_beta   90.00
_cell.angle_gamma   90.00
#
_symmetry.space_group_name_H-M   'P 1'
#
loop_
_entity.id
_entity.type
_entity.pdbx_description
1 polymer ?
#
loop_
_entity_poly.entity_id
_entity_poly.type
_entity_poly.pdbx_seq_one_letter_code
_entity_poly.pdbx_strand_id
1 'polypeptide(L)'
;VHSLPGVGKNLQDHLDICTLVRSKQSNTYDFNLFQEAAVALRYLFTRSGPGATNAAEAGGFVCGPLAKGGRPDVQLHFVPALLDDHGRNRMPGHGYTMHACVLRPSSRGKITLRDNNPVSHPRIDPRYLSHPDDWPLMIEAAKLSREIFAQAPFAPHRDVEILPGDTARSDQDMKEFIRAKAETIYHPVGTCAMGSGADAVVDWRLKVHGLEGLR
;
A
#
# COMPACT_ATOMS: atom_id res chain seq x y z
N VAL A 1 12.69 -22.95 -26.29
CA VAL A 1 11.78 -22.52 -25.24
C VAL A 1 12.03 -23.40 -24.03
N HIS A 2 12.28 -22.81 -22.88
CA HIS A 2 12.45 -23.52 -21.62
C HIS A 2 11.20 -23.34 -20.75
N SER A 3 10.66 -24.44 -20.21
CA SER A 3 9.45 -24.39 -19.39
C SER A 3 9.81 -24.45 -17.91
N LEU A 4 9.40 -23.42 -17.17
CA LEU A 4 9.48 -23.36 -15.72
C LEU A 4 8.08 -23.15 -15.15
N PRO A 5 7.45 -24.18 -14.58
CA PRO A 5 6.04 -24.13 -14.18
C PRO A 5 5.75 -23.11 -13.06
N GLY A 6 6.76 -22.66 -12.33
CA GLY A 6 6.62 -21.65 -11.28
C GLY A 6 6.57 -20.21 -11.77
N VAL A 7 7.00 -19.93 -13.01
CA VAL A 7 7.00 -18.56 -13.54
C VAL A 7 5.59 -18.00 -13.56
N GLY A 8 5.42 -16.83 -12.95
CA GLY A 8 4.14 -16.14 -12.84
C GLY A 8 3.21 -16.67 -11.74
N LYS A 9 3.50 -17.79 -11.08
CA LYS A 9 2.73 -18.29 -9.94
C LYS A 9 3.12 -17.59 -8.64
N ASN A 10 2.32 -17.79 -7.60
CA ASN A 10 2.62 -17.33 -6.24
C ASN A 10 2.72 -15.81 -6.12
N LEU A 11 2.01 -15.05 -6.95
CA LEU A 11 1.96 -13.59 -6.81
C LEU A 11 1.42 -13.22 -5.44
N GLN A 12 2.17 -12.42 -4.73
CA GLN A 12 1.83 -11.84 -3.45
C GLN A 12 2.02 -10.33 -3.55
N ASP A 13 1.15 -9.59 -2.90
CA ASP A 13 1.26 -8.13 -2.84
C ASP A 13 0.62 -7.62 -1.57
N HIS A 14 1.08 -6.48 -1.07
CA HIS A 14 0.46 -5.82 0.05
C HIS A 14 -0.77 -5.04 -0.43
N LEU A 15 -1.93 -5.44 0.07
CA LEU A 15 -3.17 -4.68 -0.12
C LEU A 15 -3.21 -3.57 0.91
N ASP A 16 -3.52 -2.37 0.47
CA ASP A 16 -3.56 -1.13 1.25
C ASP A 16 -4.98 -0.60 1.40
N ILE A 17 -5.23 0.09 2.50
CA ILE A 17 -6.46 0.84 2.74
C ILE A 17 -6.12 2.19 3.38
N CYS A 18 -6.74 3.24 2.88
CA CYS A 18 -6.46 4.60 3.33
C CYS A 18 -7.53 5.11 4.29
N THR A 19 -7.10 5.70 5.41
CA THR A 19 -7.93 6.54 6.26
C THR A 19 -7.59 8.00 6.00
N LEU A 20 -8.59 8.80 5.61
CA LEU A 20 -8.43 10.21 5.26
C LEU A 20 -9.15 11.10 6.27
N VAL A 21 -8.45 12.11 6.77
CA VAL A 21 -8.99 13.06 7.74
C VAL A 21 -8.68 14.49 7.32
N ARG A 22 -9.68 15.38 7.34
CA ARG A 22 -9.48 16.81 7.14
C ARG A 22 -8.72 17.41 8.32
N SER A 23 -7.86 18.37 8.00
CA SER A 23 -7.14 19.16 9.01
C SER A 23 -7.86 20.47 9.27
N LYS A 24 -7.95 20.85 10.56
CA LYS A 24 -8.34 22.22 10.99
C LYS A 24 -7.27 23.25 10.65
N GLN A 25 -6.06 22.82 10.35
CA GLN A 25 -4.90 23.67 10.13
C GLN A 25 -4.40 23.55 8.68
N SER A 26 -3.87 24.66 8.16
CA SER A 26 -3.34 24.75 6.81
C SER A 26 -1.84 24.40 6.75
N ASN A 27 -1.45 23.28 7.34
CA ASN A 27 -0.05 22.83 7.48
C ASN A 27 0.26 21.52 6.74
N THR A 28 -0.58 21.16 5.79
CA THR A 28 -0.43 19.95 4.97
C THR A 28 -0.24 20.31 3.49
N TYR A 29 0.01 19.33 2.63
CA TYR A 29 0.42 19.53 1.24
C TYR A 29 -0.77 19.83 0.31
N ASP A 30 -1.47 20.93 0.56
CA ASP A 30 -2.43 21.54 -0.35
C ASP A 30 -1.95 22.94 -0.71
N PHE A 31 -1.07 23.02 -1.71
CA PHE A 31 -0.40 24.24 -2.11
C PHE A 31 -1.08 24.83 -3.36
N ASN A 32 -1.27 26.14 -3.35
CA ASN A 32 -1.57 26.89 -4.56
C ASN A 32 -0.30 27.14 -5.38
N LEU A 33 -0.44 27.61 -6.60
CA LEU A 33 0.68 27.81 -7.54
C LEU A 33 1.83 28.66 -6.95
N PHE A 34 1.50 29.73 -6.18
CA PHE A 34 2.53 30.59 -5.58
C PHE A 34 3.28 29.85 -4.47
N GLN A 35 2.58 29.05 -3.67
CA GLN A 35 3.19 28.23 -2.61
C GLN A 35 4.05 27.11 -3.23
N GLU A 36 3.59 26.46 -4.31
CA GLU A 36 4.39 25.47 -5.04
C GLU A 36 5.69 26.09 -5.58
N ALA A 37 5.62 27.29 -6.17
CA ALA A 37 6.81 28.02 -6.62
C ALA A 37 7.76 28.36 -5.46
N ALA A 38 7.22 28.80 -4.31
CA ALA A 38 8.01 29.11 -3.13
C ALA A 38 8.68 27.84 -2.54
N VAL A 39 7.98 26.71 -2.52
CA VAL A 39 8.52 25.39 -2.12
C VAL A 39 9.65 24.97 -3.06
N ALA A 40 9.46 25.10 -4.37
CA ALA A 40 10.46 24.78 -5.38
C ALA A 40 11.73 25.65 -5.24
N LEU A 41 11.56 26.97 -5.07
CA LEU A 41 12.67 27.90 -4.86
C LEU A 41 13.41 27.60 -3.57
N ARG A 42 12.70 27.38 -2.48
CA ARG A 42 13.31 26.99 -1.22
C ARG A 42 14.14 25.72 -1.37
N TYR A 43 13.59 24.68 -2.00
CA TYR A 43 14.31 23.45 -2.23
C TYR A 43 15.55 23.66 -3.11
N LEU A 44 15.45 24.46 -4.16
CA LEU A 44 16.56 24.75 -5.06
C LEU A 44 17.77 25.36 -4.34
N PHE A 45 17.50 26.34 -3.46
CA PHE A 45 18.57 27.08 -2.76
C PHE A 45 19.03 26.45 -1.46
N THR A 46 18.15 25.78 -0.73
CA THR A 46 18.43 25.31 0.65
C THR A 46 18.38 23.80 0.82
N ARG A 47 17.89 23.05 -0.18
CA ARG A 47 17.62 21.60 -0.09
C ARG A 47 16.78 21.21 1.11
N SER A 48 15.83 22.06 1.50
CA SER A 48 15.01 21.91 2.71
C SER A 48 13.54 22.28 2.46
N GLY A 49 12.70 22.00 3.45
CA GLY A 49 11.26 22.28 3.43
C GLY A 49 10.45 21.18 2.70
N PRO A 50 9.17 21.45 2.39
CA PRO A 50 8.27 20.45 1.80
C PRO A 50 8.76 19.83 0.48
N GLY A 51 9.60 20.52 -0.27
CA GLY A 51 10.21 19.99 -1.49
C GLY A 51 11.33 18.96 -1.25
N ALA A 52 11.77 18.76 -0.01
CA ALA A 52 12.80 17.79 0.36
C ALA A 52 12.21 16.46 0.90
N THR A 53 10.89 16.37 1.00
CA THR A 53 10.22 15.19 1.54
C THR A 53 10.06 14.09 0.50
N ASN A 54 9.92 12.85 0.96
CA ASN A 54 9.47 11.70 0.17
C ASN A 54 7.95 11.53 0.16
N ALA A 55 7.20 12.53 0.62
CA ALA A 55 5.74 12.58 0.81
C ALA A 55 5.21 11.73 1.98
N ALA A 56 5.66 10.50 2.17
CA ALA A 56 5.33 9.68 3.34
C ALA A 56 6.29 10.05 4.49
N GLU A 57 5.93 11.04 5.28
CA GLU A 57 6.82 11.66 6.27
C GLU A 57 7.05 10.84 7.53
N ALA A 58 6.12 9.95 7.85
CA ALA A 58 6.22 9.05 8.98
C ALA A 58 5.61 7.70 8.62
N GLY A 59 6.03 6.67 9.33
CA GLY A 59 5.49 5.33 9.15
C GLY A 59 5.95 4.40 10.26
N GLY A 60 5.46 3.19 10.22
CA GLY A 60 5.81 2.18 11.20
C GLY A 60 5.40 0.78 10.80
N PHE A 61 6.04 -0.19 11.43
CA PHE A 61 5.66 -1.59 11.37
C PHE A 61 5.11 -1.98 12.73
N VAL A 62 3.89 -2.42 12.76
CA VAL A 62 3.18 -2.72 14.02
C VAL A 62 2.67 -4.14 14.05
N CYS A 63 2.63 -4.70 15.25
CA CYS A 63 1.92 -5.94 15.51
C CYS A 63 0.46 -5.60 15.78
N GLY A 64 -0.41 -5.92 14.83
CA GLY A 64 -1.85 -5.89 15.07
C GLY A 64 -2.29 -6.97 16.07
N PRO A 65 -3.54 -7.00 16.49
CA PRO A 65 -4.04 -7.97 17.45
C PRO A 65 -3.99 -9.43 16.97
N LEU A 66 -3.81 -9.63 15.66
CA LEU A 66 -3.70 -10.96 15.04
C LEU A 66 -2.25 -11.37 14.73
N ALA A 67 -1.27 -10.52 15.07
CA ALA A 67 0.15 -10.78 14.82
C ALA A 67 0.64 -12.06 15.51
N LYS A 68 1.36 -12.88 14.75
CA LYS A 68 1.92 -14.15 15.25
C LYS A 68 3.40 -14.02 15.58
N GLY A 69 3.81 -14.51 16.75
CA GLY A 69 5.21 -14.58 17.15
C GLY A 69 5.91 -13.22 17.28
N GLY A 70 5.19 -12.16 17.62
CA GLY A 70 5.75 -10.82 17.81
C GLY A 70 6.28 -10.17 16.54
N ARG A 71 5.92 -10.68 15.37
CA ARG A 71 6.34 -10.12 14.07
C ARG A 71 5.28 -9.14 13.56
N PRO A 72 5.65 -7.91 13.19
CA PRO A 72 4.73 -6.95 12.60
C PRO A 72 3.97 -7.54 11.40
N ASP A 73 2.67 -7.29 11.34
CA ASP A 73 1.77 -7.74 10.28
C ASP A 73 1.05 -6.60 9.56
N VAL A 74 1.20 -5.37 10.08
CA VAL A 74 0.70 -4.14 9.45
C VAL A 74 1.84 -3.15 9.28
N GLN A 75 1.91 -2.52 8.11
CA GLN A 75 2.76 -1.35 7.85
C GLN A 75 1.89 -0.12 7.67
N LEU A 76 2.33 0.99 8.24
CA LEU A 76 1.66 2.28 8.18
C LEU A 76 2.54 3.29 7.45
N HIS A 77 1.91 4.15 6.61
CA HIS A 77 2.55 5.30 6.00
C HIS A 77 1.67 6.53 6.21
N PHE A 78 2.21 7.54 6.86
CA PHE A 78 1.54 8.81 7.09
C PHE A 78 1.93 9.83 6.02
N VAL A 79 0.93 10.39 5.35
CA VAL A 79 1.11 11.41 4.32
C VAL A 79 0.32 12.67 4.71
N PRO A 80 0.96 13.84 4.86
CA PRO A 80 0.25 15.09 5.17
C PRO A 80 -0.41 15.70 3.93
N ALA A 81 -1.25 14.92 3.25
CA ALA A 81 -2.07 15.30 2.12
C ALA A 81 -3.32 14.42 2.06
N LEU A 82 -4.37 14.88 1.41
CA LEU A 82 -5.56 14.09 1.11
C LEU A 82 -5.32 13.32 -0.21
N LEU A 83 -5.03 12.04 -0.10
CA LEU A 83 -4.77 11.16 -1.25
C LEU A 83 -5.82 10.04 -1.31
N ASP A 84 -6.62 10.03 -2.38
CA ASP A 84 -7.51 8.93 -2.75
C ASP A 84 -7.10 8.39 -4.11
N ASP A 85 -7.27 7.11 -4.37
CA ASP A 85 -6.91 6.43 -5.62
C ASP A 85 -5.46 6.76 -6.06
N HIS A 86 -4.49 6.50 -5.18
CA HIS A 86 -3.05 6.80 -5.39
C HIS A 86 -2.77 8.27 -5.76
N GLY A 87 -3.60 9.19 -5.28
CA GLY A 87 -3.50 10.60 -5.60
C GLY A 87 -4.05 10.98 -7.00
N ARG A 88 -4.68 10.04 -7.70
CA ARG A 88 -5.41 10.35 -8.95
C ARG A 88 -6.63 11.22 -8.67
N ASN A 89 -7.28 10.99 -7.54
CA ASN A 89 -8.36 11.83 -7.03
C ASN A 89 -7.79 12.82 -6.02
N ARG A 90 -7.32 13.96 -6.50
CA ARG A 90 -6.85 15.03 -5.62
C ARG A 90 -8.07 15.68 -4.95
N MET A 91 -8.14 15.55 -3.63
CA MET A 91 -9.15 16.24 -2.83
C MET A 91 -8.62 17.61 -2.42
N PRO A 92 -9.34 18.71 -2.72
CA PRO A 92 -8.92 20.04 -2.31
C PRO A 92 -9.04 20.23 -0.80
N GLY A 93 -8.19 21.07 -0.24
CA GLY A 93 -8.15 21.42 1.17
C GLY A 93 -7.14 20.61 1.97
N HIS A 94 -6.86 21.11 3.16
CA HIS A 94 -5.88 20.51 4.06
C HIS A 94 -6.39 19.25 4.73
N GLY A 95 -5.50 18.28 4.88
CA GLY A 95 -5.77 17.02 5.54
C GLY A 95 -4.60 16.07 5.46
N TYR A 96 -4.79 14.87 5.96
CA TYR A 96 -3.76 13.85 6.00
C TYR A 96 -4.35 12.46 5.78
N THR A 97 -3.52 11.59 5.29
CA THR A 97 -3.85 10.20 4.95
C THR A 97 -2.97 9.25 5.73
N MET A 98 -3.56 8.20 6.28
CA MET A 98 -2.84 7.03 6.75
C MET A 98 -3.11 5.88 5.80
N HIS A 99 -2.06 5.39 5.17
CA HIS A 99 -2.06 4.12 4.48
C HIS A 99 -1.78 3.00 5.47
N ALA A 100 -2.56 1.94 5.42
CA ALA A 100 -2.36 0.76 6.25
C ALA A 100 -2.41 -0.48 5.38
N CYS A 101 -1.28 -1.16 5.23
CA CYS A 101 -1.20 -2.36 4.41
C CYS A 101 -0.84 -3.61 5.23
N VAL A 102 -1.39 -4.74 4.79
CA VAL A 102 -1.12 -6.06 5.39
C VAL A 102 0.15 -6.64 4.79
N LEU A 103 1.12 -6.97 5.67
CA LEU A 103 2.47 -7.39 5.27
C LEU A 103 2.58 -8.85 4.84
N ARG A 104 1.69 -9.72 5.28
CA ARG A 104 1.77 -11.17 5.03
C ARG A 104 0.44 -11.75 4.62
N PRO A 105 -0.05 -11.38 3.42
CA PRO A 105 -1.30 -11.94 2.93
C PRO A 105 -1.18 -13.46 2.73
N SER A 106 -2.25 -14.17 3.03
CA SER A 106 -2.39 -15.60 2.71
C SER A 106 -2.87 -15.84 1.29
N SER A 107 -3.52 -14.87 0.69
CA SER A 107 -3.97 -14.90 -0.72
C SER A 107 -2.80 -15.05 -1.67
N ARG A 108 -2.99 -15.84 -2.73
CA ARG A 108 -1.99 -16.07 -3.78
C ARG A 108 -2.62 -15.86 -5.15
N GLY A 109 -1.98 -14.99 -5.91
CA GLY A 109 -2.34 -14.69 -7.29
C GLY A 109 -1.38 -15.30 -8.31
N LYS A 110 -1.50 -14.82 -9.53
CA LYS A 110 -0.67 -15.26 -10.67
C LYS A 110 -0.57 -14.19 -11.74
N ILE A 111 0.49 -14.29 -12.54
CA ILE A 111 0.67 -13.57 -13.79
C ILE A 111 0.74 -14.63 -14.91
N THR A 112 -0.01 -14.42 -15.98
CA THR A 112 -0.03 -15.34 -17.12
C THR A 112 0.06 -14.56 -18.42
N LEU A 113 0.61 -15.20 -19.46
CA LEU A 113 0.56 -14.66 -20.81
C LEU A 113 -0.88 -14.59 -21.29
N ARG A 114 -1.22 -13.57 -22.04
CA ARG A 114 -2.51 -13.43 -22.71
C ARG A 114 -2.53 -14.23 -24.01
N ASP A 115 -1.43 -14.16 -24.74
CA ASP A 115 -1.18 -14.77 -26.04
C ASP A 115 0.34 -14.92 -26.25
N ASN A 116 0.79 -15.26 -27.45
CA ASN A 116 2.20 -15.42 -27.82
C ASN A 116 2.85 -14.13 -28.36
N ASN A 117 2.13 -13.01 -28.40
CA ASN A 117 2.67 -11.73 -28.82
C ASN A 117 3.42 -11.08 -27.62
N PRO A 118 4.74 -10.84 -27.72
CA PRO A 118 5.55 -10.29 -26.61
C PRO A 118 5.18 -8.85 -26.24
N VAL A 119 4.45 -8.11 -27.10
CA VAL A 119 3.96 -6.75 -26.79
C VAL A 119 2.59 -6.74 -26.11
N SER A 120 1.89 -7.86 -26.07
CA SER A 120 0.62 -7.97 -25.36
C SER A 120 0.83 -7.89 -23.84
N HIS A 121 0.04 -7.03 -23.18
CA HIS A 121 0.07 -6.97 -21.73
C HIS A 121 -0.31 -8.31 -21.09
N PRO A 122 0.40 -8.77 -20.05
CA PRO A 122 0.06 -9.99 -19.35
C PRO A 122 -1.30 -9.89 -18.65
N ARG A 123 -1.87 -11.01 -18.28
CA ARG A 123 -3.00 -11.09 -17.36
C ARG A 123 -2.43 -11.12 -15.94
N ILE A 124 -2.73 -10.10 -15.15
CA ILE A 124 -2.32 -9.99 -13.75
C ILE A 124 -3.56 -10.24 -12.90
N ASP A 125 -3.53 -11.30 -12.10
CA ASP A 125 -4.61 -11.71 -11.22
C ASP A 125 -4.04 -11.84 -9.78
N PRO A 126 -4.06 -10.78 -8.98
CA PRO A 126 -3.52 -10.80 -7.62
C PRO A 126 -4.34 -11.65 -6.65
N ARG A 127 -5.64 -11.84 -6.92
CA ARG A 127 -6.59 -12.56 -6.06
C ARG A 127 -6.61 -12.06 -4.63
N TYR A 128 -6.56 -10.73 -4.46
CA TYR A 128 -6.65 -10.11 -3.15
C TYR A 128 -7.85 -10.62 -2.37
N LEU A 129 -7.69 -10.77 -1.05
CA LEU A 129 -8.73 -11.18 -0.11
C LEU A 129 -9.44 -12.50 -0.49
N SER A 130 -8.80 -13.35 -1.31
CA SER A 130 -9.33 -14.67 -1.66
C SER A 130 -9.16 -15.68 -0.53
N HIS A 131 -8.23 -15.45 0.41
CA HIS A 131 -8.07 -16.23 1.61
C HIS A 131 -8.84 -15.60 2.78
N PRO A 132 -9.61 -16.38 3.56
CA PRO A 132 -10.44 -15.83 4.64
C PRO A 132 -9.63 -15.12 5.74
N ASP A 133 -8.40 -15.54 5.99
CA ASP A 133 -7.52 -14.96 7.03
C ASP A 133 -7.08 -13.51 6.71
N ASP A 134 -7.14 -13.08 5.46
CA ASP A 134 -6.70 -11.73 5.08
C ASP A 134 -7.72 -10.65 5.49
N TRP A 135 -9.01 -11.02 5.59
CA TRP A 135 -10.07 -10.08 5.93
C TRP A 135 -9.94 -9.47 7.33
N PRO A 136 -9.78 -10.29 8.40
CA PRO A 136 -9.58 -9.75 9.74
C PRO A 136 -8.38 -8.81 9.82
N LEU A 137 -7.27 -9.14 9.15
CA LEU A 137 -6.06 -8.32 9.15
C LEU A 137 -6.31 -6.96 8.51
N MET A 138 -7.00 -6.92 7.36
CA MET A 138 -7.35 -5.66 6.69
C MET A 138 -8.30 -4.79 7.52
N ILE A 139 -9.29 -5.40 8.16
CA ILE A 139 -10.23 -4.68 9.03
C ILE A 139 -9.50 -4.07 10.21
N GLU A 140 -8.63 -4.83 10.87
CA GLU A 140 -7.84 -4.35 12.02
C GLU A 140 -6.84 -3.26 11.60
N ALA A 141 -6.21 -3.37 10.41
CA ALA A 141 -5.35 -2.33 9.87
C ALA A 141 -6.08 -0.99 9.68
N ALA A 142 -7.30 -1.03 9.14
CA ALA A 142 -8.15 0.15 8.99
C ALA A 142 -8.58 0.74 10.35
N LYS A 143 -8.97 -0.11 11.32
CA LYS A 143 -9.30 0.33 12.68
C LYS A 143 -8.12 0.97 13.38
N LEU A 144 -6.93 0.37 13.26
CA LEU A 144 -5.69 0.90 13.85
C LEU A 144 -5.37 2.30 13.32
N SER A 145 -5.57 2.57 12.04
CA SER A 145 -5.39 3.90 11.46
C SER A 145 -6.32 4.93 12.11
N ARG A 146 -7.57 4.57 12.34
CA ARG A 146 -8.55 5.42 13.04
C ARG A 146 -8.16 5.65 14.50
N GLU A 147 -7.71 4.60 15.19
CA GLU A 147 -7.25 4.70 16.59
C GLU A 147 -6.06 5.64 16.73
N ILE A 148 -5.10 5.59 15.80
CA ILE A 148 -3.96 6.50 15.78
C ILE A 148 -4.44 7.94 15.60
N PHE A 149 -5.30 8.21 14.63
CA PHE A 149 -5.84 9.53 14.39
C PHE A 149 -6.76 10.03 15.52
N ALA A 150 -7.33 9.13 16.32
CA ALA A 150 -8.10 9.49 17.51
C ALA A 150 -7.25 9.97 18.68
N GLN A 151 -5.92 9.74 18.69
CA GLN A 151 -5.04 10.09 19.78
C GLN A 151 -4.95 11.61 20.02
N ALA A 152 -4.65 11.99 21.26
CA ALA A 152 -4.59 13.38 21.72
C ALA A 152 -3.68 14.29 20.88
N PRO A 153 -2.50 13.87 20.38
CA PRO A 153 -1.66 14.72 19.54
C PRO A 153 -2.34 15.17 18.23
N PHE A 154 -3.28 14.39 17.71
CA PHE A 154 -4.04 14.78 16.51
C PHE A 154 -5.22 15.72 16.80
N ALA A 155 -5.66 15.86 18.04
CA ALA A 155 -6.85 16.65 18.39
C ALA A 155 -6.84 18.11 17.88
N PRO A 156 -5.70 18.85 17.93
CA PRO A 156 -5.61 20.20 17.38
C PRO A 156 -5.71 20.26 15.85
N HIS A 157 -5.43 19.16 15.18
CA HIS A 157 -5.39 19.07 13.72
C HIS A 157 -6.64 18.40 13.15
N ARG A 158 -7.17 17.40 13.86
CA ARG A 158 -8.26 16.56 13.39
C ARG A 158 -9.57 17.32 13.28
N ASP A 159 -10.13 17.32 12.07
CA ASP A 159 -11.48 17.77 11.80
C ASP A 159 -12.36 16.53 11.48
N VAL A 160 -12.97 16.45 10.32
CA VAL A 160 -13.86 15.36 9.92
C VAL A 160 -13.09 14.23 9.23
N GLU A 161 -13.42 12.99 9.56
CA GLU A 161 -12.96 11.81 8.80
C GLU A 161 -13.74 11.73 7.49
N ILE A 162 -13.01 11.69 6.36
CA ILE A 162 -13.58 11.59 5.01
C ILE A 162 -13.74 10.12 4.62
N LEU A 163 -12.71 9.32 4.86
CA LEU A 163 -12.67 7.89 4.59
C LEU A 163 -12.11 7.13 5.80
N PRO A 164 -12.76 6.03 6.18
CA PRO A 164 -14.01 5.45 5.66
C PRO A 164 -15.27 6.28 5.97
N GLY A 165 -15.19 7.26 6.86
CA GLY A 165 -16.31 8.11 7.27
C GLY A 165 -17.24 7.47 8.31
N ASP A 166 -18.25 8.23 8.75
CA ASP A 166 -19.14 7.86 9.86
C ASP A 166 -20.01 6.62 9.58
N THR A 167 -20.13 6.20 8.34
CA THR A 167 -20.95 5.06 7.94
C THR A 167 -20.28 3.71 8.18
N ALA A 168 -18.94 3.68 8.24
CA ALA A 168 -18.19 2.46 8.47
C ALA A 168 -17.97 2.21 9.98
N ARG A 169 -19.00 1.68 10.66
CA ARG A 169 -18.98 1.44 12.12
C ARG A 169 -18.85 -0.03 12.50
N SER A 170 -19.39 -0.94 11.70
CA SER A 170 -19.30 -2.37 11.92
C SER A 170 -18.20 -3.00 11.05
N ASP A 171 -17.81 -4.24 11.38
CA ASP A 171 -16.91 -5.02 10.54
C ASP A 171 -17.48 -5.27 9.14
N GLN A 172 -18.81 -5.33 9.01
CA GLN A 172 -19.45 -5.49 7.73
C GLN A 172 -19.31 -4.20 6.88
N ASP A 173 -19.55 -3.04 7.47
CA ASP A 173 -19.36 -1.76 6.79
C ASP A 173 -17.88 -1.58 6.38
N MET A 174 -16.96 -1.99 7.26
CA MET A 174 -15.53 -1.95 6.97
C MET A 174 -15.16 -2.87 5.81
N LYS A 175 -15.77 -4.06 5.71
CA LYS A 175 -15.57 -4.95 4.54
C LYS A 175 -16.06 -4.32 3.24
N GLU A 176 -17.18 -3.62 3.27
CA GLU A 176 -17.71 -2.91 2.10
C GLU A 176 -16.80 -1.77 1.69
N PHE A 177 -16.33 -1.00 2.65
CA PHE A 177 -15.33 0.04 2.43
C PHE A 177 -14.04 -0.52 1.82
N ILE A 178 -13.47 -1.58 2.39
CA ILE A 178 -12.28 -2.25 1.88
C ILE A 178 -12.49 -2.74 0.45
N ARG A 179 -13.62 -3.37 0.14
CA ARG A 179 -13.94 -3.82 -1.24
C ARG A 179 -13.98 -2.66 -2.24
N ALA A 180 -14.45 -1.50 -1.81
CA ALA A 180 -14.63 -0.34 -2.67
C ALA A 180 -13.34 0.47 -2.86
N LYS A 181 -12.44 0.44 -1.87
CA LYS A 181 -11.33 1.41 -1.78
C LYS A 181 -9.95 0.80 -1.60
N ALA A 182 -9.84 -0.49 -1.28
CA ALA A 182 -8.53 -1.10 -1.13
C ALA A 182 -7.83 -1.26 -2.47
N GLU A 183 -6.54 -0.99 -2.50
CA GLU A 183 -5.71 -1.02 -3.70
C GLU A 183 -4.30 -1.54 -3.39
N THR A 184 -3.53 -1.82 -4.43
CA THR A 184 -2.13 -2.22 -4.26
C THR A 184 -1.29 -1.08 -3.71
N ILE A 185 -0.32 -1.37 -2.85
CA ILE A 185 0.73 -0.41 -2.49
C ILE A 185 2.03 -0.66 -3.26
N TYR A 186 1.93 -1.38 -4.39
CA TYR A 186 3.03 -1.63 -5.32
C TYR A 186 4.20 -2.43 -4.75
N HIS A 187 3.92 -3.42 -3.92
CA HIS A 187 4.91 -4.31 -3.31
C HIS A 187 4.82 -5.77 -3.82
N PRO A 188 4.64 -6.01 -5.15
CA PRO A 188 4.44 -7.37 -5.66
C PRO A 188 5.70 -8.21 -5.54
N VAL A 189 5.54 -9.47 -5.14
CA VAL A 189 6.61 -10.46 -5.04
C VAL A 189 6.12 -11.86 -5.40
N GLY A 190 7.05 -12.80 -5.52
CA GLY A 190 6.77 -14.24 -5.50
C GLY A 190 6.67 -14.93 -6.84
N THR A 191 6.55 -14.20 -7.96
CA THR A 191 6.31 -14.77 -9.29
C THR A 191 7.53 -15.40 -9.97
N CYS A 192 8.72 -15.22 -9.37
CA CYS A 192 9.95 -15.90 -9.73
C CYS A 192 10.61 -16.45 -8.47
N ALA A 193 9.91 -17.33 -7.76
CA ALA A 193 10.29 -17.78 -6.43
C ALA A 193 11.66 -18.47 -6.42
N MET A 194 12.47 -18.13 -5.41
CA MET A 194 13.75 -18.78 -5.13
C MET A 194 13.52 -20.12 -4.43
N GLY A 195 14.31 -21.11 -4.76
CA GLY A 195 14.29 -22.40 -4.11
C GLY A 195 14.83 -23.53 -4.94
N SER A 196 14.61 -24.77 -4.46
CA SER A 196 14.99 -26.02 -5.12
C SER A 196 13.79 -26.92 -5.46
N GLY A 197 12.57 -26.51 -5.09
CA GLY A 197 11.34 -27.27 -5.36
C GLY A 197 10.88 -27.15 -6.80
N ALA A 198 9.88 -27.95 -7.18
CA ALA A 198 9.36 -28.03 -8.55
C ALA A 198 8.80 -26.70 -9.09
N ASP A 199 8.30 -25.82 -8.22
CA ASP A 199 7.80 -24.48 -8.57
C ASP A 199 8.86 -23.37 -8.37
N ALA A 200 10.12 -23.71 -8.01
CA ALA A 200 11.19 -22.73 -7.93
C ALA A 200 11.60 -22.28 -9.34
N VAL A 201 11.81 -20.99 -9.51
CA VAL A 201 12.25 -20.38 -10.76
C VAL A 201 13.75 -20.09 -10.75
N VAL A 202 14.29 -19.64 -9.62
CA VAL A 202 15.69 -19.30 -9.45
C VAL A 202 16.31 -20.02 -8.26
N ASP A 203 17.64 -20.24 -8.34
CA ASP A 203 18.43 -20.73 -7.22
C ASP A 203 18.79 -19.61 -6.22
N TRP A 204 19.52 -19.95 -5.18
CA TRP A 204 19.98 -19.00 -4.15
C TRP A 204 20.95 -17.91 -4.65
N ARG A 205 21.51 -18.07 -5.86
CA ARG A 205 22.33 -17.08 -6.58
C ARG A 205 21.49 -16.27 -7.58
N LEU A 206 20.17 -16.42 -7.57
CA LEU A 206 19.24 -15.83 -8.52
C LEU A 206 19.41 -16.32 -9.97
N LYS A 207 20.13 -17.44 -10.20
CA LYS A 207 20.23 -18.03 -11.52
C LYS A 207 18.95 -18.78 -11.86
N VAL A 208 18.42 -18.56 -13.05
CA VAL A 208 17.23 -19.26 -13.54
C VAL A 208 17.55 -20.74 -13.75
N HIS A 209 16.74 -21.63 -13.17
CA HIS A 209 16.94 -23.06 -13.31
C HIS A 209 16.88 -23.50 -14.77
N GLY A 210 17.88 -24.28 -15.20
CA GLY A 210 17.96 -24.84 -16.55
C GLY A 210 18.33 -23.86 -17.67
N LEU A 211 18.70 -22.61 -17.34
CA LEU A 211 19.18 -21.62 -18.28
C LEU A 211 20.56 -21.08 -17.86
N GLU A 212 21.43 -20.87 -18.86
CA GLU A 212 22.70 -20.20 -18.63
C GLU A 212 22.62 -18.71 -18.97
N GLY A 213 23.36 -17.88 -18.20
CA GLY A 213 23.47 -16.45 -18.48
C GLY A 213 22.27 -15.60 -18.03
N LEU A 214 21.21 -16.18 -17.43
CA LEU A 214 20.03 -15.47 -16.95
C LEU A 214 19.91 -15.53 -15.42
N ARG A 215 19.61 -14.36 -14.83
CA ARG A 215 19.36 -14.16 -13.40
C ARG A 215 18.15 -13.25 -13.19
#